data_6645d8d63d0a916d96980b33c5ea96ab
#
_entry.id   6645d8d63d0a916d96980b33c5ea96ab
#
_cell.length_a   1.000
_cell.length_b   1.000
_cell.length_c   1.000
_cell.angle_alpha   90.00
_cell.angle_beta   90.00
_cell.angle_gamma   90.00
#
_symmetry.space_group_name_H-M   'P 1'
#
loop_
_entity.id
_entity.type
_entity.pdbx_description
1 polymer ?
#
loop_
_entity_poly.entity_id
_entity_poly.type
_entity_poly.pdbx_seq_one_letter_code
_entity_poly.pdbx_strand_id
1 'polypeptide(L)'
;MRLTKLSNSCAIVLAIAAPLAIAATAAAAQAIAAAPAATESRAATVATGVAQVTGLAISPLLVLVTLGWADFYRAGGTAAASLPIHANPWLLGPCTAVLALAILKKCTSPAIPLPIRKLLDAAEYLEAKLSALVAAGVLLPTIMATFAAASGGGAPAQTAGFASEWAGYLWIVPLTLVIFGSVWITFHAIDALIVLSPFALLDMVLVTMRAAVLGLILLALLISPFLALVLCVPIIILSLLFAGWCVRLDLFALCVARDLLFAPAADHTRPRAFIARRGLGAPIRTMGHAEPAVDGIRFTYRPLFLLPRRTITLSADSRVLVHGLLWPTLVDGARGKAVVAFPPRYRNGIEGLAARFSARIRDGRVRSGLRRLREAVAAMGDLLRGESTADA
;
A
#
# COMPACT_ATOMS: atom_id res chain seq x y z
N MET A 1 -6.75 16.29 -31.25
CA MET A 1 -7.99 16.95 -30.78
C MET A 1 -8.87 16.14 -29.81
N ARG A 2 -8.87 14.80 -29.78
CA ARG A 2 -9.63 14.00 -28.77
C ARG A 2 -8.95 13.88 -27.40
N LEU A 3 -7.63 13.94 -27.32
CA LEU A 3 -6.87 13.83 -26.05
C LEU A 3 -7.03 15.07 -25.15
N THR A 4 -7.21 16.27 -25.74
CA THR A 4 -7.43 17.52 -24.98
C THR A 4 -8.83 17.58 -24.33
N LYS A 5 -9.86 16.98 -24.95
CA LYS A 5 -11.21 16.91 -24.36
C LYS A 5 -11.29 15.93 -23.17
N LEU A 6 -10.57 14.81 -23.22
CA LEU A 6 -10.46 13.88 -22.07
C LEU A 6 -9.72 14.54 -20.89
N SER A 7 -8.67 15.32 -21.14
CA SER A 7 -7.94 16.07 -20.13
C SER A 7 -8.82 17.09 -19.40
N ASN A 8 -9.65 17.84 -20.15
CA ASN A 8 -10.53 18.84 -19.55
C ASN A 8 -11.67 18.21 -18.72
N SER A 9 -12.25 17.11 -19.18
CA SER A 9 -13.29 16.40 -18.40
C SER A 9 -12.74 15.78 -17.11
N CYS A 10 -11.52 15.23 -17.14
CA CYS A 10 -10.83 14.80 -15.93
C CYS A 10 -10.54 15.98 -14.99
N ALA A 11 -10.05 17.11 -15.49
CA ALA A 11 -9.75 18.28 -14.67
C ALA A 11 -11.01 18.86 -13.99
N ILE A 12 -12.16 18.83 -14.65
CA ILE A 12 -13.43 19.29 -14.09
C ILE A 12 -13.95 18.33 -13.02
N VAL A 13 -13.90 17.02 -13.26
CA VAL A 13 -14.25 15.99 -12.25
C VAL A 13 -13.33 16.12 -11.04
N LEU A 14 -12.07 16.47 -11.23
CA LEU A 14 -11.07 16.71 -10.21
C LEU A 14 -11.33 17.95 -9.36
N ALA A 15 -11.60 19.07 -10.03
CA ALA A 15 -11.88 20.35 -9.35
C ALA A 15 -13.13 20.26 -8.45
N ILE A 16 -14.00 19.28 -8.73
CA ILE A 16 -15.23 19.03 -7.96
C ILE A 16 -15.02 17.91 -6.92
N ALA A 17 -14.30 16.84 -7.25
CA ALA A 17 -14.16 15.66 -6.38
C ALA A 17 -13.24 15.91 -5.18
N ALA A 18 -12.16 16.69 -5.32
CA ALA A 18 -11.25 16.97 -4.21
C ALA A 18 -11.90 17.84 -3.11
N PRO A 19 -12.53 19.00 -3.42
CA PRO A 19 -13.24 19.78 -2.41
C PRO A 19 -14.47 19.04 -1.86
N LEU A 20 -15.14 18.20 -2.67
CA LEU A 20 -16.26 17.38 -2.20
C LEU A 20 -15.80 16.30 -1.20
N ALA A 21 -14.65 15.66 -1.43
CA ALA A 21 -14.07 14.68 -0.50
C ALA A 21 -13.64 15.36 0.81
N ILE A 22 -13.03 16.54 0.75
CA ILE A 22 -12.64 17.33 1.93
C ILE A 22 -13.89 17.81 2.68
N ALA A 23 -14.91 18.31 1.96
CA ALA A 23 -16.18 18.72 2.55
C ALA A 23 -16.92 17.53 3.18
N ALA A 24 -16.92 16.36 2.53
CA ALA A 24 -17.52 15.14 3.07
C ALA A 24 -16.81 14.64 4.34
N THR A 25 -15.48 14.75 4.42
CA THR A 25 -14.72 14.41 5.65
C THR A 25 -15.00 15.42 6.76
N ALA A 26 -15.09 16.71 6.46
CA ALA A 26 -15.45 17.73 7.42
C ALA A 26 -16.91 17.58 7.92
N ALA A 27 -17.85 17.31 7.01
CA ALA A 27 -19.25 17.03 7.36
C ALA A 27 -19.40 15.75 8.18
N ALA A 28 -18.67 14.68 7.86
CA ALA A 28 -18.62 13.47 8.66
C ALA A 28 -18.04 13.71 10.05
N ALA A 29 -16.97 14.50 10.14
CA ALA A 29 -16.37 14.90 11.40
C ALA A 29 -17.35 15.71 12.27
N GLN A 30 -18.08 16.66 11.67
CA GLN A 30 -19.12 17.43 12.36
C GLN A 30 -20.31 16.56 12.79
N ALA A 31 -20.76 15.63 11.95
CA ALA A 31 -21.82 14.69 12.27
C ALA A 31 -21.44 13.76 13.44
N ILE A 32 -20.19 13.26 13.45
CA ILE A 32 -19.64 12.47 14.57
C ILE A 32 -19.54 13.32 15.84
N ALA A 33 -19.14 14.61 15.72
CA ALA A 33 -19.04 15.54 16.84
C ALA A 33 -20.43 15.91 17.42
N ALA A 34 -21.45 16.01 16.58
CA ALA A 34 -22.82 16.36 16.97
C ALA A 34 -23.65 15.17 17.50
N ALA A 35 -23.16 13.94 17.34
CA ALA A 35 -23.86 12.75 17.86
C ALA A 35 -23.96 12.84 19.39
N PRO A 36 -25.17 12.69 19.98
CA PRO A 36 -25.33 12.73 21.44
C PRO A 36 -24.48 11.61 22.06
N ALA A 37 -23.80 11.93 23.16
CA ALA A 37 -23.08 10.96 23.98
C ALA A 37 -24.14 10.08 24.67
N ALA A 38 -24.73 9.14 23.92
CA ALA A 38 -25.59 8.11 24.46
C ALA A 38 -24.75 7.30 25.47
N THR A 39 -25.38 6.87 26.57
CA THR A 39 -24.80 5.90 27.50
C THR A 39 -24.61 4.59 26.73
N GLU A 40 -23.50 4.51 26.00
CA GLU A 40 -23.20 3.36 25.16
C GLU A 40 -23.01 2.13 26.01
N SER A 41 -23.69 1.04 25.63
CA SER A 41 -23.46 -0.25 26.26
C SER A 41 -22.00 -0.65 26.05
N ARG A 42 -21.40 -1.41 26.97
CA ARG A 42 -20.02 -1.94 26.85
C ARG A 42 -19.77 -2.60 25.50
N ALA A 43 -20.77 -3.31 24.98
CA ALA A 43 -20.71 -3.97 23.68
C ALA A 43 -20.63 -2.96 22.52
N ALA A 44 -21.33 -1.84 22.58
CA ALA A 44 -21.25 -0.77 21.59
C ALA A 44 -19.88 -0.09 21.59
N THR A 45 -19.30 0.16 22.76
CA THR A 45 -17.94 0.71 22.89
C THR A 45 -16.88 -0.22 22.26
N VAL A 46 -17.00 -1.53 22.50
CA VAL A 46 -16.11 -2.53 21.85
C VAL A 46 -16.30 -2.54 20.35
N ALA A 47 -17.55 -2.51 19.86
CA ALA A 47 -17.83 -2.49 18.42
C ALA A 47 -17.27 -1.23 17.75
N THR A 48 -17.44 -0.06 18.37
CA THR A 48 -16.84 1.21 17.92
C THR A 48 -15.32 1.12 17.85
N GLY A 49 -14.69 0.60 18.89
CA GLY A 49 -13.24 0.45 18.93
C GLY A 49 -12.69 -0.49 17.84
N VAL A 50 -13.34 -1.63 17.58
CA VAL A 50 -12.96 -2.53 16.47
C VAL A 50 -13.08 -1.82 15.12
N ALA A 51 -14.14 -1.05 14.90
CA ALA A 51 -14.32 -0.29 13.68
C ALA A 51 -13.25 0.81 13.51
N GLN A 52 -12.90 1.51 14.59
CA GLN A 52 -11.83 2.51 14.59
C GLN A 52 -10.46 1.90 14.30
N VAL A 53 -10.10 0.78 14.95
CA VAL A 53 -8.84 0.06 14.69
C VAL A 53 -8.78 -0.42 13.24
N THR A 54 -9.88 -0.97 12.72
CA THR A 54 -9.96 -1.45 11.34
C THR A 54 -9.84 -0.29 10.36
N GLY A 55 -10.57 0.79 10.57
CA GLY A 55 -10.48 2.01 9.75
C GLY A 55 -9.08 2.63 9.77
N LEU A 56 -8.47 2.73 10.96
CA LEU A 56 -7.10 3.20 11.13
C LEU A 56 -6.09 2.34 10.34
N ALA A 57 -6.29 1.03 10.33
CA ALA A 57 -5.44 0.12 9.58
C ALA A 57 -5.63 0.26 8.05
N ILE A 58 -6.84 0.58 7.58
CA ILE A 58 -7.14 0.80 6.16
C ILE A 58 -6.54 2.13 5.65
N SER A 59 -6.79 3.22 6.36
CA SER A 59 -6.32 4.55 5.95
C SER A 59 -5.94 5.40 7.17
N PRO A 60 -4.71 5.22 7.68
CA PRO A 60 -4.27 5.85 8.92
C PRO A 60 -4.40 7.36 8.92
N LEU A 61 -3.95 8.01 7.83
CA LEU A 61 -3.97 9.47 7.71
C LEU A 61 -5.41 10.01 7.66
N LEU A 62 -6.30 9.36 6.91
CA LEU A 62 -7.70 9.79 6.81
C LEU A 62 -8.41 9.69 8.17
N VAL A 63 -8.22 8.57 8.87
CA VAL A 63 -8.83 8.37 10.19
C VAL A 63 -8.27 9.35 11.21
N LEU A 64 -6.94 9.59 11.21
CA LEU A 64 -6.31 10.60 12.07
C LEU A 64 -6.90 11.99 11.84
N VAL A 65 -7.01 12.41 10.58
CA VAL A 65 -7.58 13.73 10.21
C VAL A 65 -9.06 13.81 10.60
N THR A 66 -9.84 12.77 10.32
CA THR A 66 -11.29 12.78 10.62
C THR A 66 -11.56 12.82 12.12
N LEU A 67 -10.92 11.94 12.89
CA LEU A 67 -11.09 11.91 14.35
C LEU A 67 -10.53 13.17 15.01
N GLY A 68 -9.35 13.61 14.56
CA GLY A 68 -8.71 14.80 15.12
C GLY A 68 -9.55 16.06 14.92
N TRP A 69 -10.11 16.27 13.72
CA TRP A 69 -11.02 17.41 13.50
C TRP A 69 -12.33 17.24 14.28
N ALA A 70 -12.89 16.03 14.40
CA ALA A 70 -14.07 15.79 15.19
C ALA A 70 -13.85 16.17 16.66
N ASP A 71 -12.73 15.77 17.25
CA ASP A 71 -12.42 16.09 18.65
C ASP A 71 -12.07 17.57 18.85
N PHE A 72 -11.41 18.21 17.87
CA PHE A 72 -11.17 19.65 17.86
C PHE A 72 -12.48 20.45 17.88
N TYR A 73 -13.47 20.08 17.05
CA TYR A 73 -14.77 20.75 17.01
C TYR A 73 -15.61 20.46 18.26
N ARG A 74 -15.55 19.25 18.82
CA ARG A 74 -16.19 18.94 20.11
C ARG A 74 -15.65 19.78 21.25
N ALA A 75 -14.38 20.12 21.22
CA ALA A 75 -13.73 21.00 22.19
C ALA A 75 -14.00 22.50 21.97
N GLY A 76 -14.92 22.85 21.06
CA GLY A 76 -15.29 24.22 20.76
C GLY A 76 -14.42 24.95 19.75
N GLY A 77 -13.57 24.24 19.02
CA GLY A 77 -12.76 24.82 17.93
C GLY A 77 -11.60 25.72 18.39
N THR A 78 -11.29 25.73 19.66
CA THR A 78 -10.18 26.52 20.24
C THR A 78 -8.98 25.63 20.55
N ALA A 79 -7.77 26.12 20.29
CA ALA A 79 -6.55 25.41 20.62
C ALA A 79 -6.31 25.42 22.14
N ALA A 80 -7.03 24.61 22.88
CA ALA A 80 -6.85 24.48 24.33
C ALA A 80 -5.66 23.57 24.64
N ALA A 81 -4.91 23.88 25.68
CA ALA A 81 -3.76 23.08 26.15
C ALA A 81 -4.15 21.65 26.57
N SER A 82 -5.44 21.39 26.80
CA SER A 82 -6.00 20.09 27.18
C SER A 82 -6.39 19.17 26.01
N LEU A 83 -6.21 19.62 24.76
CA LEU A 83 -6.56 18.81 23.59
C LEU A 83 -5.63 17.61 23.47
N PRO A 84 -6.18 16.42 23.11
CA PRO A 84 -5.34 15.29 22.73
C PRO A 84 -4.40 15.64 21.56
N ILE A 85 -3.23 15.02 21.51
CA ILE A 85 -2.22 15.29 20.46
C ILE A 85 -2.79 15.21 19.05
N HIS A 86 -3.66 14.23 18.79
CA HIS A 86 -4.28 14.02 17.48
C HIS A 86 -5.31 15.11 17.11
N ALA A 87 -5.84 15.84 18.07
CA ALA A 87 -6.77 16.97 17.85
C ALA A 87 -6.05 18.33 17.77
N ASN A 88 -4.73 18.36 17.92
CA ASN A 88 -3.97 19.59 17.89
C ASN A 88 -3.86 20.15 16.46
N PRO A 89 -4.24 21.40 16.18
CA PRO A 89 -4.19 22.00 14.85
C PRO A 89 -2.79 21.98 14.21
N TRP A 90 -1.72 22.01 14.98
CA TRP A 90 -0.35 21.90 14.49
C TRP A 90 -0.04 20.53 13.84
N LEU A 91 -0.67 19.49 14.30
CA LEU A 91 -0.57 18.17 13.68
C LEU A 91 -1.61 17.99 12.57
N LEU A 92 -2.86 18.45 12.81
CA LEU A 92 -3.97 18.28 11.87
C LEU A 92 -3.76 19.05 10.57
N GLY A 93 -3.24 20.28 10.63
CA GLY A 93 -2.99 21.11 9.44
C GLY A 93 -2.07 20.41 8.42
N PRO A 94 -0.84 20.04 8.79
CA PRO A 94 0.07 19.29 7.92
C PRO A 94 -0.52 17.96 7.44
N CYS A 95 -1.15 17.18 8.32
CA CYS A 95 -1.77 15.90 7.94
C CYS A 95 -2.90 16.09 6.91
N THR A 96 -3.73 17.13 7.07
CA THR A 96 -4.78 17.47 6.11
C THR A 96 -4.18 17.91 4.78
N ALA A 97 -3.10 18.70 4.78
CA ALA A 97 -2.40 19.11 3.56
C ALA A 97 -1.81 17.91 2.80
N VAL A 98 -1.16 16.97 3.51
CA VAL A 98 -0.64 15.73 2.92
C VAL A 98 -1.76 14.89 2.33
N LEU A 99 -2.88 14.73 3.03
CA LEU A 99 -4.06 14.01 2.53
C LEU A 99 -4.63 14.66 1.27
N ALA A 100 -4.75 16.00 1.25
CA ALA A 100 -5.22 16.74 0.08
C ALA A 100 -4.29 16.57 -1.14
N LEU A 101 -2.97 16.61 -0.92
CA LEU A 101 -1.96 16.37 -1.97
C LEU A 101 -2.03 14.93 -2.50
N ALA A 102 -2.21 13.93 -1.62
CA ALA A 102 -2.37 12.54 -2.02
C ALA A 102 -3.62 12.33 -2.88
N ILE A 103 -4.74 12.95 -2.51
CA ILE A 103 -5.99 12.91 -3.30
C ILE A 103 -5.77 13.60 -4.66
N LEU A 104 -5.18 14.79 -4.68
CA LEU A 104 -4.91 15.54 -5.91
C LEU A 104 -4.02 14.74 -6.87
N LYS A 105 -2.94 14.13 -6.36
CA LYS A 105 -2.05 13.24 -7.15
C LYS A 105 -2.82 12.07 -7.73
N LYS A 106 -3.67 11.40 -6.96
CA LYS A 106 -4.47 10.25 -7.45
C LYS A 106 -5.40 10.65 -8.59
N CYS A 107 -5.99 11.80 -8.47
CA CYS A 107 -6.86 12.35 -9.48
C CYS A 107 -6.10 12.75 -10.77
N THR A 108 -4.89 13.29 -10.69
CA THR A 108 -4.07 13.68 -11.85
C THR A 108 -3.25 12.53 -12.44
N SER A 109 -3.16 11.39 -11.76
CA SER A 109 -2.32 10.24 -12.13
C SER A 109 -2.46 9.75 -13.58
N PRO A 110 -3.67 9.70 -14.19
CA PRO A 110 -3.82 9.28 -15.59
C PRO A 110 -3.12 10.20 -16.61
N ALA A 111 -2.93 11.48 -16.27
CA ALA A 111 -2.28 12.47 -17.15
C ALA A 111 -0.75 12.47 -17.02
N ILE A 112 -0.20 11.86 -15.98
CA ILE A 112 1.24 11.87 -15.71
C ILE A 112 1.96 10.76 -16.49
N PRO A 113 3.11 11.05 -17.15
CA PRO A 113 3.92 10.04 -17.82
C PRO A 113 4.35 8.90 -16.87
N LEU A 114 4.36 7.66 -17.37
CA LEU A 114 4.61 6.45 -16.59
C LEU A 114 5.84 6.52 -15.68
N PRO A 115 7.03 6.99 -16.10
CA PRO A 115 8.21 7.04 -15.23
C PRO A 115 8.00 7.95 -14.00
N ILE A 116 7.46 9.15 -14.23
CA ILE A 116 7.21 10.14 -13.16
C ILE A 116 6.11 9.61 -12.24
N ARG A 117 5.03 9.04 -12.80
CA ARG A 117 3.96 8.44 -12.01
C ARG A 117 4.49 7.34 -11.09
N LYS A 118 5.35 6.43 -11.58
CA LYS A 118 5.92 5.36 -10.75
C LYS A 118 6.86 5.87 -9.67
N LEU A 119 7.57 6.94 -9.91
CA LEU A 119 8.37 7.61 -8.88
C LEU A 119 7.47 8.21 -7.78
N LEU A 120 6.39 8.88 -8.17
CA LEU A 120 5.41 9.44 -7.23
C LEU A 120 4.64 8.34 -6.48
N ASP A 121 4.29 7.23 -7.14
CA ASP A 121 3.67 6.06 -6.49
C ASP A 121 4.60 5.44 -5.46
N ALA A 122 5.90 5.35 -5.76
CA ALA A 122 6.91 4.83 -4.84
C ALA A 122 7.10 5.77 -3.62
N ALA A 123 7.08 7.09 -3.82
CA ALA A 123 7.17 8.06 -2.74
C ALA A 123 5.93 8.01 -1.83
N GLU A 124 4.71 7.98 -2.41
CA GLU A 124 3.46 7.83 -1.68
C GLU A 124 3.41 6.49 -0.90
N TYR A 125 3.91 5.42 -1.49
CA TYR A 125 3.98 4.12 -0.83
C TYR A 125 4.86 4.14 0.44
N LEU A 126 6.00 4.85 0.41
CA LEU A 126 6.85 5.02 1.60
C LEU A 126 6.22 5.98 2.61
N GLU A 127 5.65 7.09 2.13
CA GLU A 127 4.93 8.04 2.99
C GLU A 127 3.78 7.36 3.73
N ALA A 128 2.96 6.54 3.03
CA ALA A 128 1.85 5.81 3.64
C ALA A 128 2.28 4.84 4.75
N LYS A 129 3.51 4.31 4.71
CA LYS A 129 4.07 3.48 5.80
C LYS A 129 4.48 4.32 7.00
N LEU A 130 5.05 5.49 6.77
CA LEU A 130 5.46 6.41 7.84
C LEU A 130 4.24 7.03 8.53
N SER A 131 3.26 7.49 7.75
CA SER A 131 2.01 8.05 8.29
C SER A 131 1.21 7.01 9.09
N ALA A 132 1.22 5.73 8.67
CA ALA A 132 0.62 4.64 9.43
C ALA A 132 1.29 4.44 10.79
N LEU A 133 2.62 4.51 10.85
CA LEU A 133 3.36 4.38 12.10
C LEU A 133 3.03 5.53 13.06
N VAL A 134 2.99 6.77 12.54
CA VAL A 134 2.64 7.96 13.33
C VAL A 134 1.20 7.88 13.83
N ALA A 135 0.24 7.59 12.94
CA ALA A 135 -1.17 7.50 13.29
C ALA A 135 -1.44 6.36 14.29
N ALA A 136 -0.80 5.20 14.12
CA ALA A 136 -0.88 4.11 15.08
C ALA A 136 -0.30 4.51 16.44
N GLY A 137 0.86 5.15 16.47
CA GLY A 137 1.49 5.61 17.71
C GLY A 137 0.64 6.60 18.50
N VAL A 138 -0.14 7.43 17.81
CA VAL A 138 -1.00 8.45 18.44
C VAL A 138 -2.37 7.91 18.82
N LEU A 139 -3.03 7.15 17.92
CA LEU A 139 -4.44 6.74 18.09
C LEU A 139 -4.60 5.38 18.78
N LEU A 140 -3.72 4.42 18.55
CA LEU A 140 -3.86 3.09 19.17
C LEU A 140 -3.90 3.13 20.71
N PRO A 141 -3.05 3.90 21.41
CA PRO A 141 -3.15 4.01 22.87
C PRO A 141 -4.50 4.54 23.34
N THR A 142 -5.06 5.53 22.62
CA THR A 142 -6.38 6.10 22.95
C THR A 142 -7.50 5.06 22.76
N ILE A 143 -7.47 4.33 21.64
CA ILE A 143 -8.45 3.27 21.37
C ILE A 143 -8.30 2.12 22.38
N MET A 144 -7.09 1.75 22.74
CA MET A 144 -6.84 0.72 23.77
C MET A 144 -7.38 1.13 25.13
N ALA A 145 -7.24 2.41 25.51
CA ALA A 145 -7.79 2.94 26.77
C ALA A 145 -9.33 2.86 26.78
N THR A 146 -10.01 3.14 25.66
CA THR A 146 -11.46 2.98 25.54
C THR A 146 -11.90 1.51 25.65
N PHE A 147 -11.15 0.57 25.06
CA PHE A 147 -11.40 -0.87 25.23
C PHE A 147 -11.23 -1.31 26.69
N ALA A 148 -10.17 -0.86 27.36
CA ALA A 148 -9.91 -1.21 28.76
C ALA A 148 -11.06 -0.69 29.67
N ALA A 149 -11.51 0.53 29.47
CA ALA A 149 -12.65 1.09 30.19
C ALA A 149 -13.95 0.29 29.96
N ALA A 150 -14.20 -0.16 28.72
CA ALA A 150 -15.38 -0.95 28.37
C ALA A 150 -15.33 -2.38 28.95
N SER A 151 -14.13 -2.96 29.13
CA SER A 151 -13.97 -4.33 29.67
C SER A 151 -14.13 -4.42 31.20
N GLY A 152 -14.42 -3.31 31.87
CA GLY A 152 -14.66 -3.27 33.32
C GLY A 152 -13.42 -2.94 34.15
N GLY A 153 -12.32 -2.62 33.52
CA GLY A 153 -11.24 -1.87 34.13
C GLY A 153 -11.74 -0.48 34.43
N GLY A 154 -12.37 -0.27 35.58
CA GLY A 154 -12.82 1.06 36.03
C GLY A 154 -11.66 2.03 35.96
N ALA A 155 -11.96 3.35 35.88
CA ALA A 155 -10.97 4.38 36.13
C ALA A 155 -10.10 3.96 37.33
N PRO A 156 -8.78 4.24 37.29
CA PRO A 156 -7.87 3.71 38.31
C PRO A 156 -8.41 4.02 39.69
N ALA A 157 -9.15 3.06 40.27
CA ALA A 157 -9.46 3.11 41.67
C ALA A 157 -8.10 2.97 42.34
N GLN A 158 -7.65 3.98 43.04
CA GLN A 158 -6.34 4.06 43.71
C GLN A 158 -6.09 2.89 44.69
N THR A 159 -6.97 1.89 44.69
CA THR A 159 -6.94 0.72 45.57
C THR A 159 -6.91 -0.63 44.84
N ALA A 160 -7.12 -0.70 43.51
CA ALA A 160 -6.98 -1.95 42.77
C ALA A 160 -5.50 -2.20 42.51
N GLY A 161 -4.94 -3.30 43.02
CA GLY A 161 -3.53 -3.61 42.91
C GLY A 161 -3.06 -3.69 41.46
N PHE A 162 -1.85 -3.23 41.18
CA PHE A 162 -1.14 -3.16 39.90
C PHE A 162 -1.36 -4.37 38.97
N ALA A 163 -1.54 -5.57 39.55
CA ALA A 163 -1.74 -6.82 38.79
C ALA A 163 -3.13 -6.94 38.11
N SER A 164 -4.22 -6.35 38.66
CA SER A 164 -5.55 -6.48 38.09
C SER A 164 -5.78 -5.56 36.87
N GLU A 165 -5.13 -4.40 36.87
CA GLU A 165 -5.18 -3.47 35.73
C GLU A 165 -4.43 -4.05 34.52
N TRP A 166 -3.25 -4.63 34.74
CA TRP A 166 -2.45 -5.25 33.69
C TRP A 166 -3.11 -6.50 33.08
N ALA A 167 -3.89 -7.24 33.84
CA ALA A 167 -4.59 -8.43 33.34
C ALA A 167 -5.57 -8.09 32.19
N GLY A 168 -6.27 -6.95 32.26
CA GLY A 168 -7.14 -6.46 31.18
C GLY A 168 -6.35 -6.10 29.92
N TYR A 169 -5.20 -5.44 30.06
CA TYR A 169 -4.37 -5.02 28.92
C TYR A 169 -3.63 -6.21 28.27
N LEU A 170 -3.36 -7.29 29.00
CA LEU A 170 -2.62 -8.44 28.51
C LEU A 170 -3.24 -9.09 27.26
N TRP A 171 -4.56 -9.08 27.17
CA TRP A 171 -5.30 -9.64 26.01
C TRP A 171 -5.69 -8.59 24.98
N ILE A 172 -6.03 -7.39 25.42
CA ILE A 172 -6.51 -6.31 24.54
C ILE A 172 -5.38 -5.81 23.63
N VAL A 173 -4.18 -5.62 24.18
CA VAL A 173 -3.03 -5.12 23.41
C VAL A 173 -2.64 -6.06 22.26
N PRO A 174 -2.35 -7.36 22.48
CA PRO A 174 -2.00 -8.25 21.39
C PRO A 174 -3.16 -8.44 20.41
N LEU A 175 -4.42 -8.51 20.87
CA LEU A 175 -5.57 -8.61 19.98
C LEU A 175 -5.68 -7.39 19.06
N THR A 176 -5.57 -6.18 19.61
CA THR A 176 -5.62 -4.93 18.84
C THR A 176 -4.47 -4.85 17.83
N LEU A 177 -3.27 -5.24 18.24
CA LEU A 177 -2.10 -5.27 17.36
C LEU A 177 -2.25 -6.30 16.24
N VAL A 178 -2.83 -7.47 16.51
CA VAL A 178 -3.10 -8.50 15.49
C VAL A 178 -4.15 -8.01 14.50
N ILE A 179 -5.25 -7.41 14.96
CA ILE A 179 -6.28 -6.82 14.11
C ILE A 179 -5.67 -5.70 13.26
N PHE A 180 -5.04 -4.71 13.90
CA PHE A 180 -4.40 -3.60 13.21
C PHE A 180 -3.38 -4.09 12.19
N GLY A 181 -2.42 -4.92 12.61
CA GLY A 181 -1.34 -5.38 11.76
C GLY A 181 -1.80 -6.20 10.56
N SER A 182 -2.77 -7.11 10.75
CA SER A 182 -3.28 -7.95 9.67
C SER A 182 -4.04 -7.12 8.61
N VAL A 183 -4.92 -6.23 9.05
CA VAL A 183 -5.68 -5.34 8.15
C VAL A 183 -4.75 -4.34 7.47
N TRP A 184 -3.84 -3.73 8.22
CA TRP A 184 -2.85 -2.79 7.70
C TRP A 184 -1.99 -3.42 6.60
N ILE A 185 -1.40 -4.60 6.82
CA ILE A 185 -0.60 -5.32 5.82
C ILE A 185 -1.44 -5.62 4.57
N THR A 186 -2.69 -6.05 4.75
CA THR A 186 -3.57 -6.41 3.62
C THR A 186 -3.93 -5.19 2.77
N PHE A 187 -4.26 -4.07 3.38
CA PHE A 187 -4.57 -2.86 2.63
C PHE A 187 -3.33 -2.17 2.04
N HIS A 188 -2.16 -2.30 2.69
CA HIS A 188 -0.89 -1.89 2.10
C HIS A 188 -0.46 -2.76 0.91
N ALA A 189 -0.90 -4.02 0.85
CA ALA A 189 -0.73 -4.84 -0.34
C ALA A 189 -1.48 -4.28 -1.57
N ILE A 190 -2.57 -3.52 -1.38
CA ILE A 190 -3.22 -2.77 -2.46
C ILE A 190 -2.31 -1.65 -2.96
N ASP A 191 -1.69 -0.87 -2.05
CA ASP A 191 -0.72 0.16 -2.43
C ASP A 191 0.51 -0.46 -3.12
N ALA A 192 0.94 -1.64 -2.68
CA ALA A 192 1.97 -2.42 -3.33
C ALA A 192 1.59 -2.82 -4.77
N LEU A 193 0.35 -3.24 -5.01
CA LEU A 193 -0.15 -3.54 -6.35
C LEU A 193 -0.14 -2.30 -7.25
N ILE A 194 -0.49 -1.12 -6.73
CA ILE A 194 -0.45 0.15 -7.45
C ILE A 194 0.98 0.48 -7.89
N VAL A 195 1.97 0.37 -6.98
CA VAL A 195 3.38 0.58 -7.33
C VAL A 195 3.88 -0.39 -8.42
N LEU A 196 3.43 -1.64 -8.33
CA LEU A 196 3.85 -2.72 -9.23
C LEU A 196 3.09 -2.74 -10.57
N SER A 197 1.91 -2.12 -10.63
CA SER A 197 1.07 -2.07 -11.84
C SER A 197 1.56 -1.00 -12.81
N PRO A 198 1.71 -1.29 -14.10
CA PRO A 198 1.95 -0.28 -15.12
C PRO A 198 0.66 0.43 -15.59
N PHE A 199 -0.51 -0.04 -15.17
CA PHE A 199 -1.81 0.37 -15.70
C PHE A 199 -2.53 1.35 -14.77
N ALA A 200 -2.71 2.60 -15.21
CA ALA A 200 -3.41 3.63 -14.44
C ALA A 200 -4.87 3.29 -14.13
N LEU A 201 -5.55 2.58 -15.04
CA LEU A 201 -6.94 2.17 -14.84
C LEU A 201 -7.08 1.18 -13.67
N LEU A 202 -6.18 0.21 -13.59
CA LEU A 202 -6.15 -0.74 -12.47
C LEU A 202 -5.84 -0.02 -11.15
N ASP A 203 -4.89 0.91 -11.18
CA ASP A 203 -4.54 1.72 -10.01
C ASP A 203 -5.78 2.49 -9.50
N MET A 204 -6.56 3.10 -10.40
CA MET A 204 -7.78 3.82 -10.05
C MET A 204 -8.85 2.90 -9.45
N VAL A 205 -9.06 1.71 -10.01
CA VAL A 205 -10.00 0.71 -9.47
C VAL A 205 -9.60 0.30 -8.05
N LEU A 206 -8.33 0.02 -7.82
CA LEU A 206 -7.82 -0.39 -6.49
C LEU A 206 -7.99 0.72 -5.45
N VAL A 207 -7.70 1.97 -5.81
CA VAL A 207 -7.90 3.14 -4.93
C VAL A 207 -9.37 3.32 -4.61
N THR A 208 -10.25 3.25 -5.61
CA THR A 208 -11.71 3.40 -5.43
C THR A 208 -12.26 2.29 -4.54
N MET A 209 -11.85 1.04 -4.74
CA MET A 209 -12.25 -0.09 -3.91
C MET A 209 -11.86 0.13 -2.44
N ARG A 210 -10.62 0.56 -2.17
CA ARG A 210 -10.16 0.89 -0.81
C ARG A 210 -10.98 2.01 -0.17
N ALA A 211 -11.23 3.09 -0.91
CA ALA A 211 -12.03 4.21 -0.44
C ALA A 211 -13.49 3.81 -0.17
N ALA A 212 -14.08 2.97 -1.02
CA ALA A 212 -15.44 2.45 -0.85
C ALA A 212 -15.57 1.59 0.41
N VAL A 213 -14.61 0.68 0.67
CA VAL A 213 -14.61 -0.14 1.89
C VAL A 213 -14.54 0.74 3.14
N LEU A 214 -13.63 1.71 3.16
CA LEU A 214 -13.52 2.63 4.30
C LEU A 214 -14.77 3.48 4.47
N GLY A 215 -15.30 4.04 3.39
CA GLY A 215 -16.53 4.82 3.39
C GLY A 215 -17.73 4.03 3.91
N LEU A 216 -17.82 2.75 3.53
CA LEU A 216 -18.88 1.85 4.01
C LEU A 216 -18.77 1.59 5.51
N ILE A 217 -17.55 1.38 6.04
CA ILE A 217 -17.32 1.20 7.49
C ILE A 217 -17.70 2.48 8.25
N LEU A 218 -17.28 3.65 7.77
CA LEU A 218 -17.60 4.93 8.40
C LEU A 218 -19.11 5.21 8.38
N LEU A 219 -19.76 4.95 7.23
CA LEU A 219 -21.23 5.09 7.13
C LEU A 219 -21.95 4.13 8.08
N ALA A 220 -21.51 2.88 8.15
CA ALA A 220 -22.08 1.91 9.07
C ALA A 220 -21.90 2.33 10.53
N LEU A 221 -20.74 2.90 10.89
CA LEU A 221 -20.47 3.41 12.24
C LEU A 221 -21.39 4.58 12.61
N LEU A 222 -21.75 5.44 11.65
CA LEU A 222 -22.72 6.52 11.86
C LEU A 222 -24.14 6.00 12.12
N ILE A 223 -24.51 4.87 11.52
CA ILE A 223 -25.85 4.25 11.71
C ILE A 223 -25.88 3.44 13.00
N SER A 224 -24.90 2.54 13.18
CA SER A 224 -24.81 1.68 14.36
C SER A 224 -23.40 1.08 14.50
N PRO A 225 -22.80 1.10 15.71
CA PRO A 225 -21.54 0.42 15.99
C PRO A 225 -21.59 -1.08 15.67
N PHE A 226 -22.71 -1.75 15.90
CA PHE A 226 -22.86 -3.17 15.60
C PHE A 226 -22.85 -3.45 14.09
N LEU A 227 -23.45 -2.58 13.28
CA LEU A 227 -23.38 -2.69 11.81
C LEU A 227 -21.95 -2.54 11.32
N ALA A 228 -21.19 -1.59 11.85
CA ALA A 228 -19.78 -1.43 11.55
C ALA A 228 -18.96 -2.68 11.95
N LEU A 229 -19.23 -3.26 13.13
CA LEU A 229 -18.58 -4.50 13.57
C LEU A 229 -18.84 -5.66 12.59
N VAL A 230 -20.10 -5.85 12.17
CA VAL A 230 -20.48 -6.91 11.20
C VAL A 230 -19.71 -6.76 9.89
N LEU A 231 -19.44 -5.54 9.45
CA LEU A 231 -18.63 -5.29 8.25
C LEU A 231 -17.12 -5.51 8.51
N CYS A 232 -16.62 -5.17 9.69
CA CYS A 232 -15.21 -5.32 10.04
C CYS A 232 -14.79 -6.78 10.21
N VAL A 233 -15.64 -7.64 10.79
CA VAL A 233 -15.31 -9.04 11.06
C VAL A 233 -14.84 -9.81 9.80
N PRO A 234 -15.58 -9.82 8.67
CA PRO A 234 -15.13 -10.50 7.47
C PRO A 234 -13.83 -9.87 6.91
N ILE A 235 -13.65 -8.56 7.01
CA ILE A 235 -12.41 -7.89 6.58
C ILE A 235 -11.22 -8.39 7.40
N ILE A 236 -11.36 -8.48 8.72
CA ILE A 236 -10.32 -8.98 9.63
C ILE A 236 -9.99 -10.44 9.31
N ILE A 237 -11.01 -11.30 9.15
CA ILE A 237 -10.82 -12.73 8.83
C ILE A 237 -10.08 -12.88 7.50
N LEU A 238 -10.52 -12.19 6.44
CA LEU A 238 -9.87 -12.22 5.13
C LEU A 238 -8.43 -11.69 5.22
N SER A 239 -8.21 -10.64 6.00
CA SER A 239 -6.89 -10.06 6.21
C SER A 239 -5.93 -11.07 6.87
N LEU A 240 -6.38 -11.78 7.88
CA LEU A 240 -5.61 -12.83 8.54
C LEU A 240 -5.27 -13.98 7.58
N LEU A 241 -6.22 -14.43 6.76
CA LEU A 241 -6.02 -15.49 5.78
C LEU A 241 -4.98 -15.11 4.71
N PHE A 242 -5.00 -13.85 4.25
CA PHE A 242 -4.11 -13.38 3.19
C PHE A 242 -2.81 -12.73 3.71
N ALA A 243 -2.66 -12.49 5.02
CA ALA A 243 -1.53 -11.77 5.61
C ALA A 243 -0.17 -12.26 5.12
N GLY A 244 0.05 -13.57 5.08
CA GLY A 244 1.32 -14.15 4.63
C GLY A 244 1.64 -13.92 3.15
N TRP A 245 0.62 -13.79 2.29
CA TRP A 245 0.81 -13.40 0.90
C TRP A 245 1.06 -11.89 0.78
N CYS A 246 0.31 -11.09 1.51
CA CYS A 246 0.40 -9.63 1.54
C CYS A 246 1.79 -9.16 2.00
N VAL A 247 2.35 -9.75 3.06
CA VAL A 247 3.72 -9.46 3.53
C VAL A 247 4.76 -9.65 2.43
N ARG A 248 4.69 -10.77 1.69
CA ARG A 248 5.65 -11.01 0.60
C ARG A 248 5.48 -10.04 -0.56
N LEU A 249 4.25 -9.64 -0.86
CA LEU A 249 3.95 -8.63 -1.87
C LEU A 249 4.48 -7.27 -1.46
N ASP A 250 4.23 -6.86 -0.22
CA ASP A 250 4.70 -5.60 0.35
C ASP A 250 6.23 -5.50 0.34
N LEU A 251 6.92 -6.57 0.71
CA LEU A 251 8.38 -6.60 0.68
C LEU A 251 8.94 -6.47 -0.75
N PHE A 252 8.28 -7.12 -1.71
CA PHE A 252 8.65 -6.95 -3.11
C PHE A 252 8.44 -5.49 -3.57
N ALA A 253 7.28 -4.90 -3.27
CA ALA A 253 6.97 -3.52 -3.59
C ALA A 253 7.91 -2.53 -2.89
N LEU A 254 8.26 -2.79 -1.62
CA LEU A 254 9.23 -1.98 -0.88
C LEU A 254 10.62 -1.99 -1.54
N CYS A 255 11.08 -3.16 -2.00
CA CYS A 255 12.33 -3.24 -2.76
C CYS A 255 12.24 -2.47 -4.08
N VAL A 256 11.12 -2.58 -4.80
CA VAL A 256 10.89 -1.85 -6.05
C VAL A 256 10.84 -0.34 -5.80
N ALA A 257 10.06 0.12 -4.81
CA ALA A 257 9.95 1.54 -4.46
C ALA A 257 11.31 2.13 -4.05
N ARG A 258 12.06 1.41 -3.19
CA ARG A 258 13.40 1.83 -2.80
C ARG A 258 14.34 1.95 -4.00
N ASP A 259 14.31 0.99 -4.91
CA ASP A 259 15.19 1.00 -6.08
C ASP A 259 14.82 2.10 -7.08
N LEU A 260 13.52 2.44 -7.19
CA LEU A 260 13.06 3.55 -8.03
C LEU A 260 13.47 4.92 -7.47
N LEU A 261 13.42 5.08 -6.14
CA LEU A 261 13.70 6.36 -5.48
C LEU A 261 15.20 6.61 -5.28
N PHE A 262 15.95 5.59 -4.87
CA PHE A 262 17.33 5.76 -4.44
C PHE A 262 18.35 5.17 -5.41
N ALA A 263 17.92 4.47 -6.47
CA ALA A 263 18.75 3.85 -7.51
C ALA A 263 20.05 3.19 -6.96
N PRO A 264 19.98 2.32 -5.95
CA PRO A 264 21.16 1.75 -5.31
C PRO A 264 21.96 0.91 -6.30
N ALA A 265 23.29 0.85 -6.11
CA ALA A 265 24.16 0.04 -6.93
C ALA A 265 23.72 -1.44 -6.94
N ALA A 266 23.83 -2.06 -8.12
CA ALA A 266 23.49 -3.47 -8.30
C ALA A 266 24.68 -4.35 -7.85
N ASP A 267 24.46 -5.18 -6.85
CA ASP A 267 25.42 -6.23 -6.48
C ASP A 267 25.17 -7.47 -7.34
N HIS A 268 26.04 -7.66 -8.33
CA HIS A 268 25.99 -8.82 -9.22
C HIS A 268 26.62 -10.07 -8.62
N THR A 269 27.35 -9.97 -7.50
CA THR A 269 27.98 -11.13 -6.84
C THR A 269 26.96 -11.99 -6.10
N ARG A 270 25.99 -11.35 -5.45
CA ARG A 270 24.87 -12.00 -4.73
C ARG A 270 23.55 -11.31 -5.05
N PRO A 271 23.03 -11.47 -6.27
CA PRO A 271 21.85 -10.75 -6.69
C PRO A 271 20.64 -11.14 -5.85
N ARG A 272 19.97 -10.11 -5.30
CA ARG A 272 18.66 -10.28 -4.68
C ARG A 272 17.65 -10.65 -5.75
N ALA A 273 16.77 -11.57 -5.40
CA ALA A 273 15.77 -12.07 -6.32
C ALA A 273 14.51 -12.49 -5.59
N PHE A 274 13.43 -12.63 -6.34
CA PHE A 274 12.12 -13.04 -5.84
C PHE A 274 11.61 -14.22 -6.68
N ILE A 275 10.97 -15.19 -6.03
CA ILE A 275 10.29 -16.29 -6.74
C ILE A 275 9.17 -15.73 -7.60
N ALA A 276 9.21 -15.99 -8.90
CA ALA A 276 8.29 -15.40 -9.87
C ALA A 276 6.98 -16.20 -10.05
N ARG A 277 6.94 -17.49 -9.72
CA ARG A 277 5.74 -18.34 -9.85
C ARG A 277 5.57 -19.34 -8.72
N ARG A 278 4.36 -19.92 -8.62
CA ARG A 278 4.05 -21.02 -7.69
C ARG A 278 4.70 -22.34 -8.14
N GLY A 279 4.89 -23.27 -7.22
CA GLY A 279 5.37 -24.64 -7.51
C GLY A 279 6.88 -24.78 -7.66
N LEU A 280 7.67 -23.78 -7.20
CA LEU A 280 9.13 -23.81 -7.25
C LEU A 280 9.78 -24.16 -5.89
N GLY A 281 9.04 -24.82 -4.98
CA GLY A 281 9.56 -25.17 -3.65
C GLY A 281 9.55 -24.03 -2.63
N ALA A 282 9.18 -22.82 -3.04
CA ALA A 282 8.94 -21.67 -2.16
C ALA A 282 7.71 -20.89 -2.63
N PRO A 283 7.04 -20.16 -1.71
CA PRO A 283 5.91 -19.32 -2.05
C PRO A 283 6.31 -18.21 -3.04
N ILE A 284 5.36 -17.82 -3.91
CA ILE A 284 5.58 -16.69 -4.85
C ILE A 284 5.99 -15.42 -4.11
N ARG A 285 6.87 -14.62 -4.72
CA ARG A 285 7.44 -13.38 -4.18
C ARG A 285 8.25 -13.54 -2.89
N THR A 286 8.66 -14.76 -2.55
CA THR A 286 9.65 -14.97 -1.49
C THR A 286 10.96 -14.31 -1.91
N MET A 287 11.48 -13.44 -1.03
CA MET A 287 12.76 -12.76 -1.21
C MET A 287 13.91 -13.68 -0.83
N GLY A 288 14.96 -13.68 -1.65
CA GLY A 288 16.17 -14.44 -1.42
C GLY A 288 17.33 -13.97 -2.28
N HIS A 289 18.33 -14.80 -2.39
CA HIS A 289 19.49 -14.61 -3.27
C HIS A 289 19.52 -15.75 -4.29
N ALA A 290 19.73 -15.39 -5.55
CA ALA A 290 19.86 -16.34 -6.65
C ALA A 290 21.32 -16.48 -7.02
N GLU A 291 21.80 -17.71 -7.16
CA GLU A 291 23.17 -18.04 -7.61
C GLU A 291 23.08 -19.06 -8.74
N PRO A 292 23.95 -18.99 -9.75
CA PRO A 292 24.02 -20.03 -10.78
C PRO A 292 24.48 -21.35 -10.16
N ALA A 293 23.89 -22.45 -10.59
CA ALA A 293 24.28 -23.81 -10.23
C ALA A 293 24.35 -24.65 -11.51
N VAL A 294 25.02 -25.79 -11.42
CA VAL A 294 25.20 -26.71 -12.56
C VAL A 294 23.85 -27.13 -13.12
N ASP A 295 22.93 -27.56 -12.25
CA ASP A 295 21.62 -28.08 -12.63
C ASP A 295 20.50 -27.01 -12.61
N GLY A 296 20.85 -25.72 -12.66
CA GLY A 296 19.84 -24.68 -12.62
C GLY A 296 20.25 -23.44 -11.82
N ILE A 297 19.37 -23.00 -10.93
CA ILE A 297 19.57 -21.79 -10.11
C ILE A 297 19.43 -22.20 -8.64
N ARG A 298 20.44 -21.97 -7.85
CA ARG A 298 20.38 -22.11 -6.40
C ARG A 298 19.72 -20.87 -5.82
N PHE A 299 18.59 -21.04 -5.11
CA PHE A 299 17.88 -19.95 -4.48
C PHE A 299 17.89 -20.13 -2.96
N THR A 300 18.52 -19.19 -2.25
CA THR A 300 18.66 -19.21 -0.79
C THR A 300 17.77 -18.13 -0.19
N TYR A 301 16.89 -18.49 0.72
CA TYR A 301 15.93 -17.59 1.35
C TYR A 301 15.72 -17.89 2.83
N ARG A 302 15.14 -16.96 3.59
CA ARG A 302 14.67 -17.16 4.96
C ARG A 302 13.15 -17.08 4.98
N PRO A 303 12.44 -18.17 5.32
CA PRO A 303 11.00 -18.10 5.53
C PRO A 303 10.68 -17.12 6.67
N LEU A 304 9.71 -16.21 6.43
CA LEU A 304 9.27 -15.18 7.38
C LEU A 304 10.40 -14.34 8.01
N PHE A 305 11.60 -14.28 7.39
CA PHE A 305 12.81 -13.58 7.86
C PHE A 305 13.40 -14.06 9.20
N LEU A 306 12.63 -14.77 10.01
CA LEU A 306 12.99 -15.24 11.37
C LEU A 306 13.48 -16.69 11.37
N LEU A 307 13.02 -17.50 10.42
CA LEU A 307 13.34 -18.91 10.35
C LEU A 307 14.72 -19.18 9.75
N PRO A 308 15.30 -20.36 9.97
CA PRO A 308 16.58 -20.76 9.38
C PRO A 308 16.59 -20.62 7.86
N ARG A 309 17.79 -20.36 7.30
CA ARG A 309 17.99 -20.29 5.84
C ARG A 309 17.62 -21.63 5.19
N ARG A 310 16.87 -21.55 4.10
CA ARG A 310 16.55 -22.67 3.24
C ARG A 310 17.11 -22.43 1.85
N THR A 311 17.64 -23.48 1.24
CA THR A 311 18.15 -23.46 -0.12
C THR A 311 17.34 -24.43 -0.97
N ILE A 312 16.90 -23.97 -2.13
CA ILE A 312 16.20 -24.77 -3.13
C ILE A 312 16.93 -24.65 -4.47
N THR A 313 16.91 -25.71 -5.27
CA THR A 313 17.41 -25.69 -6.64
C THR A 313 16.23 -25.54 -7.59
N LEU A 314 16.26 -24.52 -8.42
CA LEU A 314 15.25 -24.20 -9.41
C LEU A 314 15.75 -24.70 -10.76
N SER A 315 15.12 -25.72 -11.36
CA SER A 315 15.51 -26.21 -12.68
C SER A 315 15.21 -25.14 -13.74
N ALA A 316 16.19 -24.84 -14.57
CA ALA A 316 16.09 -23.93 -15.71
C ALA A 316 17.02 -24.47 -16.79
N ASP A 317 16.46 -25.28 -17.69
CA ASP A 317 17.22 -25.97 -18.75
C ASP A 317 17.78 -24.99 -19.76
N SER A 318 17.05 -23.93 -20.06
CA SER A 318 17.54 -22.81 -20.86
C SER A 318 17.25 -21.49 -20.15
N ARG A 319 18.28 -20.66 -19.96
CA ARG A 319 18.20 -19.42 -19.20
C ARG A 319 18.03 -18.25 -20.14
N VAL A 320 16.87 -17.60 -20.04
CA VAL A 320 16.56 -16.39 -20.79
C VAL A 320 16.26 -15.26 -19.81
N LEU A 321 17.02 -14.18 -19.87
CA LEU A 321 16.78 -13.00 -19.06
C LEU A 321 15.90 -12.02 -19.86
N VAL A 322 14.66 -11.89 -19.44
CA VAL A 322 13.68 -11.01 -20.06
C VAL A 322 13.80 -9.62 -19.48
N HIS A 323 14.08 -8.64 -20.32
CA HIS A 323 14.10 -7.23 -19.96
C HIS A 323 12.64 -6.73 -19.85
N GLY A 324 12.07 -6.81 -18.64
CA GLY A 324 10.71 -6.33 -18.35
C GLY A 324 10.57 -4.81 -18.39
N LEU A 325 9.34 -4.33 -18.21
CA LEU A 325 9.03 -2.89 -18.17
C LEU A 325 9.59 -2.23 -16.90
N LEU A 326 9.43 -2.85 -15.75
CA LEU A 326 9.85 -2.32 -14.46
C LEU A 326 11.08 -3.05 -13.90
N TRP A 327 11.19 -4.36 -14.10
CA TRP A 327 12.26 -5.20 -13.56
C TRP A 327 12.64 -6.34 -14.51
N PRO A 328 13.89 -6.84 -14.47
CA PRO A 328 14.30 -8.03 -15.23
C PRO A 328 13.76 -9.31 -14.60
N THR A 329 13.46 -10.30 -15.44
CA THR A 329 12.94 -11.59 -15.00
C THR A 329 13.69 -12.72 -15.71
N LEU A 330 14.20 -13.69 -14.96
CA LEU A 330 14.79 -14.89 -15.48
C LEU A 330 13.68 -15.91 -15.78
N VAL A 331 13.65 -16.38 -17.00
CA VAL A 331 12.64 -17.28 -17.57
C VAL A 331 13.33 -18.57 -17.98
N ASP A 332 12.68 -19.69 -17.69
CA ASP A 332 13.04 -20.96 -18.31
C ASP A 332 12.64 -20.91 -19.79
N GLY A 333 13.63 -20.84 -20.67
CA GLY A 333 13.42 -20.66 -22.10
C GLY A 333 12.71 -21.85 -22.76
N ALA A 334 12.90 -23.07 -22.27
CA ALA A 334 12.24 -24.26 -22.79
C ALA A 334 10.73 -24.22 -22.50
N ARG A 335 10.33 -23.74 -21.32
CA ARG A 335 8.93 -23.70 -20.88
C ARG A 335 8.28 -22.33 -21.02
N GLY A 336 9.05 -21.28 -21.32
CA GLY A 336 8.59 -19.88 -21.40
C GLY A 336 8.03 -19.35 -20.08
N LYS A 337 8.37 -19.96 -18.93
CA LYS A 337 7.81 -19.63 -17.62
C LYS A 337 8.81 -18.87 -16.77
N ALA A 338 8.36 -17.80 -16.14
CA ALA A 338 9.18 -17.02 -15.22
C ALA A 338 9.58 -17.87 -13.99
N VAL A 339 10.87 -17.82 -13.63
CA VAL A 339 11.44 -18.54 -12.48
C VAL A 339 11.76 -17.55 -11.36
N VAL A 340 12.53 -16.52 -11.67
CA VAL A 340 13.01 -15.54 -10.70
C VAL A 340 12.87 -14.12 -11.25
N ALA A 341 12.37 -13.20 -10.45
CA ALA A 341 12.31 -11.78 -10.75
C ALA A 341 13.39 -11.02 -9.96
N PHE A 342 14.08 -10.09 -10.61
CA PHE A 342 15.10 -9.26 -9.97
C PHE A 342 14.56 -7.84 -9.75
N PRO A 343 14.96 -7.14 -8.68
CA PRO A 343 14.59 -5.74 -8.44
C PRO A 343 15.02 -4.79 -9.57
N PRO A 344 14.40 -3.58 -9.67
CA PRO A 344 14.68 -2.59 -10.72
C PRO A 344 16.13 -2.16 -10.85
N ARG A 345 16.92 -2.19 -9.76
CA ARG A 345 18.37 -1.83 -9.77
C ARG A 345 19.19 -2.62 -10.78
N TYR A 346 18.76 -3.84 -11.11
CA TYR A 346 19.44 -4.71 -12.09
C TYR A 346 19.03 -4.42 -13.53
N ARG A 347 18.13 -3.46 -13.75
CA ARG A 347 17.62 -3.14 -15.08
C ARG A 347 18.68 -2.48 -15.98
N ASN A 348 19.47 -1.57 -15.40
CA ASN A 348 20.53 -0.85 -16.13
C ASN A 348 21.81 -1.68 -16.27
N GLY A 349 21.99 -2.71 -15.44
CA GLY A 349 23.14 -3.64 -15.49
C GLY A 349 22.70 -5.06 -15.88
N ILE A 350 21.76 -5.19 -16.81
CA ILE A 350 21.19 -6.49 -17.21
C ILE A 350 22.23 -7.40 -17.84
N GLU A 351 23.24 -6.84 -18.52
CA GLU A 351 24.35 -7.57 -19.14
C GLU A 351 25.21 -8.30 -18.08
N GLY A 352 25.51 -7.63 -16.95
CA GLY A 352 26.23 -8.25 -15.84
C GLY A 352 25.45 -9.41 -15.21
N LEU A 353 24.12 -9.25 -15.12
CA LEU A 353 23.25 -10.32 -14.65
C LEU A 353 23.18 -11.48 -15.67
N ALA A 354 23.09 -11.17 -16.95
CA ALA A 354 23.07 -12.17 -18.03
C ALA A 354 24.36 -12.97 -18.09
N ALA A 355 25.52 -12.30 -18.00
CA ALA A 355 26.82 -12.95 -17.94
C ALA A 355 26.92 -13.90 -16.75
N ARG A 356 26.48 -13.46 -15.55
CA ARG A 356 26.53 -14.29 -14.33
C ARG A 356 25.69 -15.56 -14.44
N PHE A 357 24.49 -15.49 -15.04
CA PHE A 357 23.60 -16.65 -15.19
C PHE A 357 23.79 -17.39 -16.52
N SER A 358 24.75 -16.98 -17.36
CA SER A 358 24.92 -17.50 -18.72
C SER A 358 23.60 -17.49 -19.50
N ALA A 359 22.84 -16.38 -19.35
CA ALA A 359 21.49 -16.23 -19.88
C ALA A 359 21.48 -15.36 -21.15
N ARG A 360 20.61 -15.68 -22.10
CA ARG A 360 20.36 -14.83 -23.27
C ARG A 360 19.42 -13.70 -22.89
N ILE A 361 19.72 -12.47 -23.33
CA ILE A 361 18.84 -11.31 -23.09
C ILE A 361 17.75 -11.28 -24.16
N ARG A 362 16.51 -11.04 -23.73
CA ARG A 362 15.33 -10.86 -24.60
C ARG A 362 14.47 -9.72 -24.09
N ASP A 363 13.95 -8.89 -24.99
CA ASP A 363 12.94 -7.89 -24.62
C ASP A 363 11.61 -8.54 -24.24
N GLY A 364 10.99 -8.03 -23.17
CA GLY A 364 9.66 -8.45 -22.74
C GLY A 364 8.58 -8.02 -23.74
N ARG A 365 7.49 -8.81 -23.86
CA ARG A 365 6.38 -8.56 -24.80
C ARG A 365 5.78 -7.15 -24.67
N VAL A 366 5.56 -6.68 -23.44
CA VAL A 366 4.99 -5.33 -23.20
C VAL A 366 5.97 -4.24 -23.65
N ARG A 367 7.26 -4.39 -23.34
CA ARG A 367 8.30 -3.43 -23.76
C ARG A 367 8.46 -3.41 -25.29
N SER A 368 8.49 -4.56 -25.91
CA SER A 368 8.58 -4.66 -27.39
C SER A 368 7.33 -4.10 -28.06
N GLY A 369 6.15 -4.33 -27.50
CA GLY A 369 4.89 -3.74 -27.98
C GLY A 369 4.87 -2.21 -27.85
N LEU A 370 5.28 -1.66 -26.73
CA LEU A 370 5.38 -0.20 -26.52
C LEU A 370 6.43 0.44 -27.45
N ARG A 371 7.56 -0.24 -27.68
CA ARG A 371 8.56 0.23 -28.63
C ARG A 371 7.99 0.31 -30.04
N ARG A 372 7.34 -0.75 -30.52
CA ARG A 372 6.68 -0.77 -31.85
C ARG A 372 5.60 0.30 -31.97
N LEU A 373 4.79 0.52 -30.92
CA LEU A 373 3.78 1.59 -30.92
C LEU A 373 4.41 2.97 -31.02
N ARG A 374 5.53 3.20 -30.28
CA ARG A 374 6.26 4.46 -30.34
C ARG A 374 6.88 4.70 -31.72
N GLU A 375 7.45 3.68 -32.33
CA GLU A 375 8.00 3.71 -33.68
C GLU A 375 6.90 4.00 -34.73
N ALA A 376 5.73 3.36 -34.60
CA ALA A 376 4.58 3.62 -35.46
C ALA A 376 4.03 5.06 -35.31
N VAL A 377 3.96 5.57 -34.08
CA VAL A 377 3.52 6.96 -33.82
C VAL A 377 4.55 7.96 -34.35
N ALA A 378 5.84 7.69 -34.22
CA ALA A 378 6.90 8.53 -34.79
C ALA A 378 6.81 8.55 -36.31
N ALA A 379 6.72 7.39 -36.96
CA ALA A 379 6.55 7.29 -38.40
C ALA A 379 5.29 8.02 -38.91
N MET A 380 4.19 7.94 -38.18
CA MET A 380 2.97 8.69 -38.50
C MET A 380 3.16 10.20 -38.32
N GLY A 381 3.94 10.62 -37.30
CA GLY A 381 4.31 12.02 -37.09
C GLY A 381 5.17 12.59 -38.23
N ASP A 382 6.10 11.80 -38.75
CA ASP A 382 6.97 12.17 -39.88
C ASP A 382 6.17 12.27 -41.19
N LEU A 383 5.23 11.35 -41.43
CA LEU A 383 4.28 11.42 -42.54
C LEU A 383 3.39 12.68 -42.47
N LEU A 384 2.93 13.05 -41.26
CA LEU A 384 2.07 14.25 -41.09
C LEU A 384 2.87 15.56 -41.22
N ARG A 385 4.19 15.53 -40.99
CA ARG A 385 5.08 16.69 -41.20
C ARG A 385 5.52 16.86 -42.65
N GLY A 386 5.14 15.95 -43.54
CA GLY A 386 5.52 16.01 -44.94
C GLY A 386 7.01 15.78 -45.21
N GLU A 387 7.76 15.27 -44.26
CA GLU A 387 9.12 14.79 -44.43
C GLU A 387 9.06 13.40 -45.13
N SER A 388 8.65 13.42 -46.39
CA SER A 388 8.82 12.27 -47.28
C SER A 388 10.32 12.03 -47.44
N THR A 389 10.82 10.90 -46.99
CA THR A 389 12.09 10.32 -47.36
C THR A 389 12.03 9.93 -48.85
N ALA A 390 11.96 10.93 -49.73
CA ALA A 390 12.26 10.79 -51.15
C ALA A 390 13.67 11.32 -51.32
N ASP A 391 14.68 10.50 -50.94
CA ASP A 391 16.04 10.56 -51.43
C ASP A 391 16.89 9.46 -50.76
N ALA A 392 16.87 8.29 -51.34
CA ALA A 392 18.00 7.35 -51.34
C ALA A 392 17.80 6.30 -52.46
#